data_3c50f79eb1afc831b1a67bae3d72848b
#
_entry.id   3c50f79eb1afc831b1a67bae3d72848b
#
_cell.length_a   1.000
_cell.length_b   1.000
_cell.length_c   1.000
_cell.angle_alpha   90.00
_cell.angle_beta   90.00
_cell.angle_gamma   90.00
#
_symmetry.space_group_name_H-M   'P 1'
#
loop_
_entity.id
_entity.type
_entity.pdbx_description
1 polymer ?
#
loop_
_entity_poly.entity_id
_entity_poly.type
_entity_poly.pdbx_seq_one_letter_code
_entity_poly.pdbx_strand_id
1 'polypeptide(L)'
;GIIGCVMLVAGALLWQTKRIKEQKKFGYRLVRHLNFFTFLGLPFASAFYLMVNRIIPASFEPRELYEVSAFYIAWLLSLLISFSCSIRKGIIIMLYITAAVLFLIPVISVVLVPEASLLNSLKSVHWSLVGVDLALILLGLFYLVVLRFYQTKFITLGEAK
;
A
#
# COMPACT_ATOMS: atom_id res chain seq x y z
N GLY A 1 -13.34 11.03 8.59
CA GLY A 1 -12.18 10.29 8.11
C GLY A 1 -12.00 10.33 6.59
N ILE A 2 -12.81 9.61 5.79
CA ILE A 2 -12.62 9.41 4.34
C ILE A 2 -12.62 10.72 3.56
N ILE A 3 -13.59 11.61 3.82
CA ILE A 3 -13.69 12.91 3.13
C ILE A 3 -12.42 13.75 3.36
N GLY A 4 -11.89 13.79 4.59
CA GLY A 4 -10.64 14.48 4.89
C GLY A 4 -9.44 13.92 4.12
N CYS A 5 -9.32 12.60 4.02
CA CYS A 5 -8.27 11.95 3.22
C CYS A 5 -8.37 12.33 1.73
N VAL A 6 -9.59 12.31 1.17
CA VAL A 6 -9.83 12.72 -0.23
C VAL A 6 -9.46 14.19 -0.45
N MET A 7 -9.81 15.09 0.47
CA MET A 7 -9.45 16.50 0.39
C MET A 7 -7.93 16.72 0.43
N LEU A 8 -7.20 16.01 1.30
CA LEU A 8 -5.74 16.09 1.37
C LEU A 8 -5.08 15.62 0.08
N VAL A 9 -5.50 14.47 -0.46
CA VAL A 9 -4.97 13.95 -1.72
C VAL A 9 -5.28 14.89 -2.88
N ALA A 10 -6.52 15.37 -2.97
CA ALA A 10 -6.93 16.31 -4.00
C ALA A 10 -6.15 17.66 -3.92
N GLY A 11 -5.94 18.17 -2.71
CA GLY A 11 -5.14 19.37 -2.47
C GLY A 11 -3.70 19.22 -2.92
N ALA A 12 -3.05 18.09 -2.58
CA ALA A 12 -1.68 17.79 -3.00
C ALA A 12 -1.56 17.64 -4.52
N LEU A 13 -2.53 17.01 -5.19
CA LEU A 13 -2.56 16.87 -6.65
C LEU A 13 -2.77 18.23 -7.34
N LEU A 14 -3.70 19.05 -6.84
CA LEU A 14 -3.94 20.40 -7.35
C LEU A 14 -2.70 21.30 -7.22
N TRP A 15 -2.00 21.20 -6.10
CA TRP A 15 -0.75 21.92 -5.90
C TRP A 15 0.31 21.52 -6.93
N GLN A 16 0.46 20.22 -7.19
CA GLN A 16 1.40 19.72 -8.20
C GLN A 16 1.03 20.19 -9.62
N THR A 17 -0.25 20.16 -9.99
CA THR A 17 -0.70 20.54 -11.34
C THR A 17 -0.52 22.03 -11.59
N LYS A 18 -0.77 22.88 -10.61
CA LYS A 18 -0.53 24.34 -10.74
C LYS A 18 0.94 24.71 -10.95
N ARG A 19 1.88 23.90 -10.47
CA ARG A 19 3.33 24.15 -10.54
C ARG A 19 4.06 23.32 -11.60
N ILE A 20 3.37 22.80 -12.60
CA ILE A 20 3.97 22.03 -13.69
C ILE A 20 5.12 22.78 -14.38
N LYS A 21 5.04 24.12 -14.50
CA LYS A 21 6.11 24.95 -15.07
C LYS A 21 7.41 24.93 -14.23
N GLU A 22 7.34 24.55 -12.98
CA GLU A 22 8.47 24.54 -12.04
C GLU A 22 9.11 23.13 -11.86
N GLN A 23 8.80 22.17 -12.73
CA GLN A 23 9.25 20.75 -12.61
C GLN A 23 10.77 20.57 -12.50
N LYS A 24 11.56 21.50 -13.03
CA LYS A 24 13.02 21.49 -12.96
C LYS A 24 13.58 21.94 -11.60
N LYS A 25 12.78 22.64 -10.77
CA LYS A 25 13.23 23.12 -9.46
C LYS A 25 13.32 21.95 -8.47
N PHE A 26 14.38 21.96 -7.66
CA PHE A 26 14.62 20.95 -6.63
C PHE A 26 13.43 20.76 -5.68
N GLY A 27 12.85 21.87 -5.19
CA GLY A 27 11.70 21.81 -4.28
C GLY A 27 10.48 21.10 -4.85
N TYR A 28 10.16 21.32 -6.14
CA TYR A 28 9.06 20.59 -6.79
C TYR A 28 9.34 19.09 -6.86
N ARG A 29 10.57 18.70 -7.22
CA ARG A 29 10.97 17.29 -7.28
C ARG A 29 10.89 16.64 -5.91
N LEU A 30 11.38 17.30 -4.87
CA LEU A 30 11.34 16.82 -3.49
C LEU A 30 9.89 16.58 -3.04
N VAL A 31 8.99 17.59 -3.19
CA VAL A 31 7.58 17.44 -2.81
C VAL A 31 6.90 16.30 -3.56
N ARG A 32 7.23 16.10 -4.82
CA ARG A 32 6.70 15.00 -5.62
C ARG A 32 7.11 13.62 -5.10
N HIS A 33 8.37 13.46 -4.66
CA HIS A 33 8.85 12.23 -4.03
C HIS A 33 8.26 12.04 -2.63
N LEU A 34 8.11 13.11 -1.85
CA LEU A 34 7.47 13.06 -0.54
C LEU A 34 5.99 12.68 -0.64
N ASN A 35 5.26 13.21 -1.61
CA ASN A 35 3.87 12.81 -1.85
C ASN A 35 3.77 11.33 -2.23
N PHE A 36 4.67 10.82 -3.09
CA PHE A 36 4.76 9.40 -3.40
C PHE A 36 4.99 8.57 -2.13
N PHE A 37 5.98 8.95 -1.33
CA PHE A 37 6.34 8.30 -0.08
C PHE A 37 5.19 8.28 0.93
N THR A 38 4.42 9.37 1.02
CA THR A 38 3.28 9.45 1.94
C THR A 38 2.08 8.66 1.41
N PHE A 39 1.62 8.93 0.19
CA PHE A 39 0.35 8.38 -0.30
C PHE A 39 0.43 6.92 -0.73
N LEU A 40 1.58 6.46 -1.21
CA LEU A 40 1.78 5.06 -1.60
C LEU A 40 2.58 4.28 -0.57
N GLY A 41 3.52 4.93 0.09
CA GLY A 41 4.39 4.28 1.08
C GLY A 41 3.66 3.92 2.37
N LEU A 42 2.80 4.78 2.91
CA LEU A 42 2.07 4.50 4.15
C LEU A 42 1.12 3.30 4.04
N PRO A 43 0.25 3.20 3.01
CA PRO A 43 -0.58 2.01 2.85
C PRO A 43 0.23 0.72 2.68
N PHE A 44 1.34 0.77 1.93
CA PHE A 44 2.26 -0.35 1.80
C PHE A 44 2.87 -0.76 3.16
N ALA A 45 3.40 0.20 3.92
CA ALA A 45 3.97 -0.06 5.23
C ALA A 45 2.93 -0.63 6.21
N SER A 46 1.69 -0.13 6.17
CA SER A 46 0.59 -0.65 6.98
C SER A 46 0.23 -2.09 6.60
N ALA A 47 0.17 -2.40 5.30
CA ALA A 47 -0.06 -3.77 4.83
C ALA A 47 1.09 -4.70 5.26
N PHE A 48 2.33 -4.23 5.16
CA PHE A 48 3.50 -4.99 5.57
C PHE A 48 3.53 -5.24 7.10
N TYR A 49 3.17 -4.23 7.89
CA TYR A 49 2.97 -4.39 9.34
C TYR A 49 1.96 -5.49 9.67
N LEU A 50 0.79 -5.48 9.01
CA LEU A 50 -0.23 -6.50 9.21
C LEU A 50 0.25 -7.89 8.81
N MET A 51 1.05 -8.00 7.75
CA MET A 51 1.66 -9.26 7.34
C MET A 51 2.63 -9.79 8.40
N VAL A 52 3.53 -8.94 8.90
CA VAL A 52 4.50 -9.30 9.93
C VAL A 52 3.80 -9.69 11.24
N ASN A 53 2.74 -8.98 11.61
CA ASN A 53 1.91 -9.32 12.77
C ASN A 53 1.30 -10.73 12.70
N ARG A 54 1.02 -11.24 11.50
CA ARG A 54 0.53 -12.63 11.30
C ARG A 54 1.65 -13.67 11.34
N ILE A 55 2.87 -13.28 10.99
CA ILE A 55 4.02 -14.18 10.93
C ILE A 55 4.65 -14.39 12.31
N ILE A 56 4.71 -13.33 13.13
CA ILE A 56 5.37 -13.38 14.45
C ILE A 56 4.42 -14.02 15.47
N PRO A 57 4.81 -15.14 16.12
CA PRO A 57 4.01 -15.77 17.17
C PRO A 57 3.77 -14.84 18.36
N ALA A 58 2.63 -14.99 19.03
CA ALA A 58 2.29 -14.17 20.20
C ALA A 58 3.26 -14.33 21.38
N SER A 59 3.95 -15.48 21.46
CA SER A 59 4.92 -15.79 22.51
C SER A 59 6.31 -15.19 22.29
N PHE A 60 6.54 -14.53 21.16
CA PHE A 60 7.85 -13.99 20.83
C PHE A 60 8.06 -12.60 21.45
N GLU A 61 9.03 -12.49 22.36
CA GLU A 61 9.44 -11.20 22.95
C GLU A 61 10.80 -10.76 22.38
N PRO A 62 11.01 -9.50 21.98
CA PRO A 62 10.09 -8.34 22.02
C PRO A 62 9.32 -8.16 20.68
N ARG A 63 8.12 -8.72 20.59
CA ARG A 63 7.27 -8.71 19.39
C ARG A 63 7.01 -7.29 18.85
N GLU A 64 6.66 -6.36 19.75
CA GLU A 64 6.32 -4.98 19.40
C GLU A 64 7.45 -4.28 18.64
N LEU A 65 8.71 -4.51 19.04
CA LEU A 65 9.86 -3.89 18.42
C LEU A 65 10.01 -4.34 16.95
N TYR A 66 9.80 -5.65 16.68
CA TYR A 66 9.92 -6.19 15.33
C TYR A 66 8.78 -5.71 14.42
N GLU A 67 7.55 -5.65 14.93
CA GLU A 67 6.39 -5.15 14.19
C GLU A 67 6.55 -3.68 13.80
N VAL A 68 6.95 -2.84 14.75
CA VAL A 68 7.17 -1.41 14.52
C VAL A 68 8.38 -1.18 13.61
N SER A 69 9.46 -1.93 13.80
CA SER A 69 10.63 -1.86 12.92
C SER A 69 10.30 -2.25 11.50
N ALA A 70 9.51 -3.31 11.30
CA ALA A 70 9.07 -3.75 9.98
C ALA A 70 8.25 -2.66 9.26
N PHE A 71 7.35 -1.97 9.97
CA PHE A 71 6.61 -0.83 9.44
C PHE A 71 7.56 0.26 8.93
N TYR A 72 8.50 0.72 9.77
CA TYR A 72 9.42 1.79 9.38
C TYR A 72 10.36 1.37 8.26
N ILE A 73 10.86 0.14 8.27
CA ILE A 73 11.70 -0.39 7.20
C ILE A 73 10.93 -0.40 5.88
N ALA A 74 9.72 -0.94 5.86
CA ALA A 74 8.88 -0.97 4.66
C ALA A 74 8.56 0.46 4.16
N TRP A 75 8.29 1.38 5.08
CA TRP A 75 8.04 2.78 4.76
C TRP A 75 9.26 3.44 4.13
N LEU A 76 10.44 3.30 4.73
CA LEU A 76 11.70 3.81 4.18
C LEU A 76 12.07 3.17 2.84
N LEU A 77 11.81 1.87 2.64
CA LEU A 77 11.99 1.21 1.35
C LEU A 77 11.14 1.84 0.24
N SER A 78 9.94 2.29 0.55
CA SER A 78 9.10 3.02 -0.41
C SER A 78 9.74 4.34 -0.86
N LEU A 79 10.47 5.02 0.04
CA LEU A 79 11.23 6.22 -0.28
C LEU A 79 12.38 5.90 -1.23
N LEU A 80 13.14 4.81 -0.96
CA LEU A 80 14.21 4.36 -1.85
C LEU A 80 13.69 4.03 -3.24
N ILE A 81 12.55 3.35 -3.37
CA ILE A 81 11.89 3.06 -4.65
C ILE A 81 11.54 4.37 -5.38
N SER A 82 11.03 5.37 -4.64
CA SER A 82 10.69 6.67 -5.21
C SER A 82 11.87 7.40 -5.83
N PHE A 83 13.06 7.30 -5.23
CA PHE A 83 14.27 7.95 -5.75
C PHE A 83 15.00 7.10 -6.81
N SER A 84 14.94 5.77 -6.71
CA SER A 84 15.65 4.85 -7.61
C SER A 84 14.98 4.68 -8.97
N CYS A 85 13.64 4.83 -9.04
CA CYS A 85 12.87 4.63 -10.25
C CYS A 85 12.26 5.94 -10.76
N SER A 86 11.90 5.96 -12.05
CA SER A 86 11.01 7.03 -12.51
C SER A 86 9.68 6.92 -11.76
N ILE A 87 9.10 8.05 -11.37
CA ILE A 87 7.88 8.06 -10.53
C ILE A 87 6.75 7.23 -11.14
N ARG A 88 6.62 7.20 -12.48
CA ARG A 88 5.62 6.37 -13.16
C ARG A 88 5.82 4.88 -12.89
N LYS A 89 7.06 4.39 -13.06
CA LYS A 89 7.41 2.99 -12.76
C LYS A 89 7.25 2.70 -11.27
N GLY A 90 7.67 3.62 -10.42
CA GLY A 90 7.54 3.51 -8.97
C GLY A 90 6.08 3.35 -8.53
N ILE A 91 5.13 4.14 -9.08
CA ILE A 91 3.70 4.01 -8.80
C ILE A 91 3.20 2.61 -9.15
N ILE A 92 3.52 2.11 -10.35
CA ILE A 92 3.11 0.77 -10.80
C ILE A 92 3.67 -0.31 -9.88
N ILE A 93 4.95 -0.24 -9.54
CA ILE A 93 5.62 -1.18 -8.65
C ILE A 93 4.96 -1.17 -7.26
N MET A 94 4.74 0.01 -6.69
CA MET A 94 4.14 0.14 -5.36
C MET A 94 2.70 -0.37 -5.31
N LEU A 95 1.87 -0.05 -6.31
CA LEU A 95 0.51 -0.56 -6.40
C LEU A 95 0.49 -2.09 -6.50
N TYR A 96 1.38 -2.65 -7.32
CA TYR A 96 1.47 -4.10 -7.48
C TYR A 96 1.94 -4.80 -6.20
N ILE A 97 3.03 -4.32 -5.58
CA ILE A 97 3.57 -4.91 -4.34
C ILE A 97 2.55 -4.79 -3.21
N THR A 98 1.88 -3.64 -3.06
CA THR A 98 0.85 -3.46 -2.03
C THR A 98 -0.31 -4.43 -2.23
N ALA A 99 -0.80 -4.58 -3.46
CA ALA A 99 -1.84 -5.57 -3.76
C ALA A 99 -1.39 -7.00 -3.45
N ALA A 100 -0.15 -7.36 -3.84
CA ALA A 100 0.40 -8.70 -3.57
C ALA A 100 0.51 -8.98 -2.06
N VAL A 101 0.99 -8.02 -1.27
CA VAL A 101 1.07 -8.16 0.20
C VAL A 101 -0.33 -8.32 0.80
N LEU A 102 -1.33 -7.54 0.36
CA LEU A 102 -2.70 -7.62 0.86
C LEU A 102 -3.34 -9.00 0.58
N PHE A 103 -3.08 -9.60 -0.58
CA PHE A 103 -3.55 -10.97 -0.87
C PHE A 103 -2.75 -12.05 -0.12
N LEU A 104 -1.48 -11.78 0.15
CA LEU A 104 -0.62 -12.74 0.85
C LEU A 104 -1.02 -12.92 2.32
N ILE A 105 -1.54 -11.86 2.98
CA ILE A 105 -1.94 -11.91 4.39
C ILE A 105 -2.99 -13.01 4.67
N PRO A 106 -4.13 -13.10 3.96
CA PRO A 106 -5.09 -14.19 4.16
C PRO A 106 -4.49 -15.57 3.89
N VAL A 107 -3.61 -15.71 2.89
CA VAL A 107 -2.92 -16.97 2.60
C VAL A 107 -2.01 -17.39 3.75
N ILE A 108 -1.23 -16.46 4.29
CA ILE A 108 -0.38 -16.69 5.47
C ILE A 108 -1.24 -17.10 6.67
N SER A 109 -2.40 -16.45 6.88
CA SER A 109 -3.32 -16.80 7.96
C SER A 109 -3.82 -18.24 7.88
N VAL A 110 -4.12 -18.73 6.68
CA VAL A 110 -4.53 -20.14 6.47
C VAL A 110 -3.42 -21.10 6.81
N VAL A 111 -2.17 -20.77 6.49
CA VAL A 111 -1.01 -21.67 6.64
C VAL A 111 -0.47 -21.67 8.08
N LEU A 112 -0.30 -20.49 8.67
CA LEU A 112 0.37 -20.35 9.98
C LEU A 112 -0.59 -20.39 11.17
N VAL A 113 -1.84 -19.98 10.99
CA VAL A 113 -2.87 -19.93 12.04
C VAL A 113 -4.15 -20.60 11.52
N PRO A 114 -4.17 -21.94 11.42
CA PRO A 114 -5.33 -22.65 10.87
C PRO A 114 -6.64 -22.35 11.59
N GLU A 115 -6.57 -22.04 12.89
CA GLU A 115 -7.74 -21.68 13.72
C GLU A 115 -8.33 -20.32 13.32
N ALA A 116 -7.51 -19.39 12.82
CA ALA A 116 -7.91 -18.07 12.34
C ALA A 116 -8.17 -18.03 10.82
N SER A 117 -8.14 -19.18 10.14
CA SER A 117 -8.40 -19.26 8.71
C SER A 117 -9.88 -18.93 8.41
N LEU A 118 -10.14 -18.32 7.23
CA LEU A 118 -11.49 -17.99 6.76
C LEU A 118 -12.48 -19.17 6.91
N LEU A 119 -12.04 -20.38 6.55
CA LEU A 119 -12.88 -21.57 6.56
C LEU A 119 -13.24 -22.02 7.98
N ASN A 120 -12.30 -21.96 8.92
CA ASN A 120 -12.53 -22.33 10.31
C ASN A 120 -13.23 -21.21 11.09
N SER A 121 -12.93 -19.94 10.78
CA SER A 121 -13.60 -18.78 11.36
C SER A 121 -15.07 -18.69 10.95
N LEU A 122 -15.43 -19.12 9.74
CA LEU A 122 -16.84 -19.27 9.31
C LEU A 122 -17.58 -20.34 10.10
N LYS A 123 -16.89 -21.44 10.47
CA LYS A 123 -17.47 -22.53 11.28
C LYS A 123 -17.57 -22.20 12.77
N SER A 124 -16.58 -21.45 13.29
CA SER A 124 -16.46 -21.11 14.72
C SER A 124 -17.08 -19.77 15.10
N VAL A 125 -17.84 -19.11 14.19
CA VAL A 125 -18.57 -17.83 14.44
C VAL A 125 -17.65 -16.65 14.83
N HIS A 126 -16.35 -16.69 14.46
CA HIS A 126 -15.46 -15.55 14.67
C HIS A 126 -15.56 -14.52 13.52
N TRP A 127 -16.69 -13.87 13.40
CA TRP A 127 -17.02 -12.91 12.35
C TRP A 127 -16.02 -11.75 12.21
N SER A 128 -15.35 -11.37 13.29
CA SER A 128 -14.35 -10.29 13.29
C SER A 128 -13.13 -10.65 12.44
N LEU A 129 -12.63 -11.88 12.47
CA LEU A 129 -11.48 -12.32 11.69
C LEU A 129 -11.84 -12.45 10.19
N VAL A 130 -13.01 -13.00 9.90
CA VAL A 130 -13.54 -13.08 8.53
C VAL A 130 -13.67 -11.69 7.90
N GLY A 131 -14.18 -10.72 8.68
CA GLY A 131 -14.34 -9.34 8.23
C GLY A 131 -13.01 -8.68 7.85
N VAL A 132 -11.97 -8.91 8.64
CA VAL A 132 -10.62 -8.38 8.35
C VAL A 132 -10.06 -8.98 7.06
N ASP A 133 -10.08 -10.28 6.91
CA ASP A 133 -9.53 -10.95 5.73
C ASP A 133 -10.31 -10.57 4.45
N LEU A 134 -11.64 -10.46 4.55
CA LEU A 134 -12.48 -9.97 3.45
C LEU A 134 -12.13 -8.52 3.08
N ALA A 135 -11.96 -7.65 4.07
CA ALA A 135 -11.58 -6.26 3.83
C ALA A 135 -10.21 -6.14 3.15
N LEU A 136 -9.24 -6.98 3.54
CA LEU A 136 -7.91 -7.02 2.91
C LEU A 136 -7.99 -7.48 1.45
N ILE A 137 -8.80 -8.50 1.15
CA ILE A 137 -9.03 -8.96 -0.23
C ILE A 137 -9.69 -7.87 -1.06
N LEU A 138 -10.74 -7.22 -0.56
CA LEU A 138 -11.42 -6.13 -1.25
C LEU A 138 -10.48 -4.95 -1.50
N LEU A 139 -9.65 -4.60 -0.53
CA LEU A 139 -8.65 -3.55 -0.67
C LEU A 139 -7.59 -3.95 -1.72
N GLY A 140 -7.13 -5.20 -1.72
CA GLY A 140 -6.21 -5.72 -2.74
C GLY A 140 -6.79 -5.64 -4.16
N LEU A 141 -8.06 -6.01 -4.32
CA LEU A 141 -8.79 -5.86 -5.58
C LEU A 141 -8.89 -4.39 -6.01
N PHE A 142 -9.19 -3.49 -5.08
CA PHE A 142 -9.21 -2.06 -5.34
C PHE A 142 -7.86 -1.56 -5.89
N TYR A 143 -6.73 -1.98 -5.29
CA TYR A 143 -5.40 -1.64 -5.79
C TYR A 143 -5.14 -2.17 -7.21
N LEU A 144 -5.60 -3.38 -7.53
CA LEU A 144 -5.50 -3.92 -8.89
C LEU A 144 -6.34 -3.14 -9.90
N VAL A 145 -7.55 -2.73 -9.52
CA VAL A 145 -8.40 -1.88 -10.36
C VAL A 145 -7.72 -0.54 -10.64
N VAL A 146 -7.20 0.12 -9.60
CA VAL A 146 -6.45 1.38 -9.74
C VAL A 146 -5.23 1.18 -10.66
N LEU A 147 -4.50 0.07 -10.50
CA LEU A 147 -3.35 -0.26 -11.35
C LEU A 147 -3.76 -0.40 -12.82
N ARG A 148 -4.85 -1.11 -13.11
CA ARG A 148 -5.40 -1.26 -14.47
C ARG A 148 -5.76 0.08 -15.08
N PHE A 149 -6.51 0.91 -14.36
CA PHE A 149 -6.87 2.25 -14.84
C PHE A 149 -5.64 3.10 -15.12
N TYR A 150 -4.65 3.05 -14.23
CA TYR A 150 -3.41 3.79 -14.39
C TYR A 150 -2.65 3.35 -15.65
N GLN A 151 -2.53 2.04 -15.89
CA GLN A 151 -1.85 1.49 -17.06
C GLN A 151 -2.59 1.83 -18.37
N THR A 152 -3.91 1.66 -18.43
CA THR A 152 -4.71 1.93 -19.64
C THR A 152 -4.60 3.40 -20.05
N LYS A 153 -4.69 4.33 -19.09
CA LYS A 153 -4.57 5.76 -19.38
C LYS A 153 -3.21 6.15 -19.96
N PHE A 154 -2.15 5.40 -19.65
CA PHE A 154 -0.81 5.66 -20.19
C PHE A 154 -0.59 5.06 -21.57
N ILE A 155 -1.21 3.93 -21.90
CA ILE A 155 -1.16 3.34 -23.24
C ILE A 155 -1.81 4.29 -24.24
N THR A 156 -3.01 4.80 -23.94
CA THR A 156 -3.74 5.73 -24.81
C THR A 156 -3.03 7.07 -25.02
N LEU A 157 -2.26 7.57 -24.02
CA LEU A 157 -1.46 8.80 -24.17
C LEU A 157 -0.12 8.56 -24.88
N GLY A 158 0.37 7.33 -24.96
CA GLY A 158 1.57 6.94 -25.69
C GLY A 158 1.33 6.74 -27.17
N GLU A 159 0.14 6.31 -27.57
CA GLU A 159 -0.28 6.12 -28.98
C GLU A 159 -0.70 7.43 -29.66
N ALA A 160 -0.94 8.50 -28.90
CA ALA A 160 -1.36 9.80 -29.41
C ALA A 160 -0.18 10.76 -29.71
N LYS A 161 1.07 10.27 -29.71
CA LYS A 161 2.28 10.97 -30.11
C LYS A 161 2.93 10.30 -31.31
#